data_cf34c526175b4f0e95563670212c668b
#
_entry.id   cf34c526175b4f0e95563670212c668b
#
_cell.length_a   1.000
_cell.length_b   1.000
_cell.length_c   1.000
_cell.angle_alpha   90.00
_cell.angle_beta   90.00
_cell.angle_gamma   90.00
#
_symmetry.space_group_name_H-M   'P 1'
#
loop_
_entity.id
_entity.type
_entity.pdbx_description
1 polymer ?
#
loop_
_entity_poly.entity_id
_entity_poly.type
_entity_poly.pdbx_seq_one_letter_code
_entity_poly.pdbx_strand_id
1 'polypeptide(L)'
;MEEKIKTFAEMGFDAIQFHDDDAVPNMNELSEGEVVSEAKALKAMLDKYNLKAEFVAPRLWMDPHTVDGGFTSNSDEDREFALWRAYRSIDIANALGCDKIVLWLAREGTICFESKSPVESTKKLIDAINKMLAYDKNIKIMIETKPNEPIDRSVCPTLGHAMAISATSDDPSRVGGLLESAHAMLAGLDPANEIGFALAMGKLWGVHLNDQNGMKFDQDKSFGVENLRTAFNQMKVLMENGFGNNGEYIGLDVKVMRTEKQSGSYK
;
A
#
# COMPACT_ATOMS: atom_id res chain seq x y z
N MET A 1 12.13 1.86 -17.45
CA MET A 1 11.32 0.79 -16.84
C MET A 1 11.91 -0.58 -17.12
N GLU A 2 12.14 -1.00 -18.37
CA GLU A 2 12.59 -2.36 -18.72
C GLU A 2 13.86 -2.82 -17.99
N GLU A 3 14.87 -1.94 -17.83
CA GLU A 3 16.10 -2.25 -17.10
C GLU A 3 15.84 -2.59 -15.63
N LYS A 4 14.92 -1.86 -14.95
CA LYS A 4 14.52 -2.18 -13.58
C LYS A 4 13.85 -3.53 -13.47
N ILE A 5 12.91 -3.82 -14.38
CA ILE A 5 12.18 -5.09 -14.45
C ILE A 5 13.17 -6.24 -14.63
N LYS A 6 14.09 -6.11 -15.59
CA LYS A 6 15.15 -7.09 -15.84
C LYS A 6 16.00 -7.34 -14.59
N THR A 7 16.42 -6.26 -13.92
CA THR A 7 17.23 -6.36 -12.69
C THR A 7 16.49 -7.12 -11.60
N PHE A 8 15.21 -6.84 -11.36
CA PHE A 8 14.42 -7.56 -10.37
C PHE A 8 14.24 -9.05 -10.72
N ALA A 9 14.05 -9.36 -12.00
CA ALA A 9 14.02 -10.75 -12.45
C ALA A 9 15.36 -11.48 -12.22
N GLU A 10 16.47 -10.82 -12.51
CA GLU A 10 17.83 -11.35 -12.25
C GLU A 10 18.12 -11.53 -10.76
N MET A 11 17.49 -10.74 -9.88
CA MET A 11 17.57 -10.88 -8.43
C MET A 11 16.67 -12.01 -7.88
N GLY A 12 15.80 -12.58 -8.71
CA GLY A 12 14.92 -13.69 -8.34
C GLY A 12 13.62 -13.27 -7.65
N PHE A 13 13.16 -12.02 -7.84
CA PHE A 13 11.82 -11.62 -7.40
C PHE A 13 10.73 -12.25 -8.27
N ASP A 14 9.57 -12.54 -7.67
CA ASP A 14 8.41 -13.11 -8.34
C ASP A 14 7.44 -12.03 -8.85
N ALA A 15 7.42 -10.88 -8.17
CA ALA A 15 6.48 -9.79 -8.44
C ALA A 15 7.09 -8.41 -8.21
N ILE A 16 6.43 -7.40 -8.77
CA ILE A 16 6.72 -5.97 -8.56
C ILE A 16 5.45 -5.26 -8.11
N GLN A 17 5.60 -4.35 -7.18
CA GLN A 17 4.56 -3.44 -6.71
C GLN A 17 4.69 -2.10 -7.44
N PHE A 18 3.58 -1.49 -7.80
CA PHE A 18 3.57 -0.24 -8.55
C PHE A 18 2.72 0.82 -7.87
N HIS A 19 3.19 2.07 -7.88
CA HIS A 19 2.26 3.16 -7.85
C HIS A 19 1.64 3.34 -9.25
N ASP A 20 0.48 3.95 -9.30
CA ASP A 20 -0.26 4.20 -10.54
C ASP A 20 0.57 4.96 -11.58
N ASP A 21 1.26 6.03 -11.16
CA ASP A 21 2.10 6.86 -12.01
C ASP A 21 3.51 6.28 -12.27
N ASP A 22 3.94 5.26 -11.53
CA ASP A 22 5.10 4.44 -11.91
C ASP A 22 4.72 3.45 -13.01
N ALA A 23 3.50 2.92 -12.95
CA ALA A 23 2.98 2.00 -13.96
C ALA A 23 2.64 2.74 -15.27
N VAL A 24 1.94 3.86 -15.16
CA VAL A 24 1.52 4.70 -16.29
C VAL A 24 1.91 6.16 -16.03
N PRO A 25 3.11 6.58 -16.44
CA PRO A 25 3.52 7.97 -16.32
C PRO A 25 2.53 8.93 -17.01
N ASN A 26 2.33 10.11 -16.39
CA ASN A 26 1.42 11.15 -16.88
C ASN A 26 -0.06 10.71 -17.03
N MET A 27 -0.49 9.70 -16.26
CA MET A 27 -1.86 9.16 -16.33
C MET A 27 -2.95 10.23 -16.19
N ASN A 28 -2.67 11.33 -15.51
CA ASN A 28 -3.61 12.45 -15.34
C ASN A 28 -3.93 13.18 -16.66
N GLU A 29 -3.05 13.09 -17.66
CA GLU A 29 -3.17 13.73 -18.97
C GLU A 29 -3.75 12.78 -20.04
N LEU A 30 -3.84 11.49 -19.72
CA LEU A 30 -4.24 10.44 -20.64
C LEU A 30 -5.75 10.13 -20.52
N SER A 31 -6.36 9.76 -21.65
CA SER A 31 -7.70 9.16 -21.66
C SER A 31 -7.68 7.75 -21.02
N GLU A 32 -8.86 7.25 -20.65
CA GLU A 32 -9.01 5.88 -20.10
C GLU A 32 -8.40 4.81 -20.98
N GLY A 33 -8.66 4.90 -22.29
CA GLY A 33 -8.15 3.95 -23.26
C GLY A 33 -6.63 3.97 -23.37
N GLU A 34 -6.03 5.15 -23.30
CA GLU A 34 -4.57 5.30 -23.31
C GLU A 34 -3.96 4.75 -22.04
N VAL A 35 -4.51 5.03 -20.86
CA VAL A 35 -4.04 4.46 -19.57
C VAL A 35 -4.05 2.93 -19.63
N VAL A 36 -5.15 2.32 -20.08
CA VAL A 36 -5.24 0.86 -20.23
C VAL A 36 -4.25 0.32 -21.26
N SER A 37 -4.01 1.05 -22.34
CA SER A 37 -3.03 0.65 -23.38
C SER A 37 -1.60 0.63 -22.85
N GLU A 38 -1.20 1.68 -22.12
CA GLU A 38 0.12 1.78 -21.49
C GLU A 38 0.32 0.70 -20.42
N ALA A 39 -0.69 0.46 -19.58
CA ALA A 39 -0.65 -0.61 -18.59
C ALA A 39 -0.50 -2.01 -19.23
N LYS A 40 -1.18 -2.27 -20.34
CA LYS A 40 -1.01 -3.52 -21.11
C LYS A 40 0.39 -3.66 -21.71
N ALA A 41 1.00 -2.56 -22.17
CA ALA A 41 2.38 -2.58 -22.65
C ALA A 41 3.35 -2.92 -21.52
N LEU A 42 3.14 -2.37 -20.31
CA LEU A 42 3.90 -2.74 -19.12
C LEU A 42 3.68 -4.22 -18.75
N LYS A 43 2.43 -4.71 -18.82
CA LYS A 43 2.13 -6.14 -18.58
C LYS A 43 2.92 -7.06 -19.51
N ALA A 44 2.96 -6.75 -20.81
CA ALA A 44 3.74 -7.52 -21.78
C ALA A 44 5.25 -7.52 -21.46
N MET A 45 5.74 -6.41 -20.90
CA MET A 45 7.12 -6.31 -20.46
C MET A 45 7.40 -7.18 -19.22
N LEU A 46 6.49 -7.19 -18.24
CA LEU A 46 6.59 -8.08 -17.07
C LEU A 46 6.57 -9.54 -17.48
N ASP A 47 5.67 -9.92 -18.38
CA ASP A 47 5.57 -11.30 -18.89
C ASP A 47 6.86 -11.78 -19.59
N LYS A 48 7.53 -10.89 -20.32
CA LYS A 48 8.82 -11.17 -20.96
C LYS A 48 9.88 -11.64 -19.95
N TYR A 49 9.83 -11.12 -18.72
CA TYR A 49 10.77 -11.44 -17.64
C TYR A 49 10.19 -12.38 -16.58
N ASN A 50 9.01 -12.96 -16.83
CA ASN A 50 8.30 -13.86 -15.92
C ASN A 50 8.02 -13.24 -14.54
N LEU A 51 7.77 -11.93 -14.51
CA LEU A 51 7.37 -11.18 -13.31
C LEU A 51 5.87 -10.89 -13.35
N LYS A 52 5.29 -10.70 -12.17
CA LYS A 52 3.89 -10.30 -12.00
C LYS A 52 3.79 -8.91 -11.39
N ALA A 53 2.70 -8.20 -11.65
CA ALA A 53 2.29 -7.09 -10.80
C ALA A 53 1.56 -7.67 -9.60
N GLU A 54 1.95 -7.29 -8.37
CA GLU A 54 1.25 -7.71 -7.16
C GLU A 54 0.03 -6.83 -6.89
N PHE A 55 0.22 -5.53 -6.91
CA PHE A 55 -0.84 -4.54 -6.72
C PHE A 55 -0.49 -3.21 -7.41
N VAL A 56 -1.47 -2.32 -7.48
CA VAL A 56 -1.28 -0.91 -7.83
C VAL A 56 -1.75 -0.04 -6.66
N ALA A 57 -0.96 0.95 -6.28
CA ALA A 57 -1.28 1.92 -5.24
C ALA A 57 -1.54 3.31 -5.84
N PRO A 58 -2.70 3.93 -5.63
CA PRO A 58 -2.94 5.32 -6.02
C PRO A 58 -2.02 6.24 -5.22
N ARG A 59 -1.23 7.08 -5.90
CA ARG A 59 -0.32 8.02 -5.26
C ARG A 59 -1.06 9.28 -4.80
N LEU A 60 -1.65 9.23 -3.61
CA LEU A 60 -2.52 10.26 -3.04
C LEU A 60 -1.82 11.20 -2.05
N TRP A 61 -0.51 11.40 -2.17
CA TRP A 61 0.23 12.28 -1.24
C TRP A 61 1.12 13.32 -1.91
N MET A 62 1.20 13.30 -3.24
CA MET A 62 2.05 14.23 -4.00
C MET A 62 1.27 15.35 -4.67
N ASP A 63 -0.01 15.14 -4.96
CA ASP A 63 -0.86 16.10 -5.65
C ASP A 63 -1.38 17.19 -4.69
N PRO A 64 -1.46 18.45 -5.10
CA PRO A 64 -2.04 19.55 -4.30
C PRO A 64 -3.44 19.25 -3.77
N HIS A 65 -4.30 18.55 -4.52
CA HIS A 65 -5.64 18.14 -4.08
C HIS A 65 -5.63 17.18 -2.88
N THR A 66 -4.49 16.59 -2.54
CA THR A 66 -4.40 15.62 -1.45
C THR A 66 -3.68 16.14 -0.21
N VAL A 67 -3.38 17.42 -0.13
CA VAL A 67 -2.66 18.04 1.00
C VAL A 67 -3.42 17.88 2.32
N ASP A 68 -4.77 18.01 2.29
CA ASP A 68 -5.66 17.79 3.46
C ASP A 68 -6.21 16.35 3.52
N GLY A 69 -5.52 15.39 2.93
CA GLY A 69 -6.02 14.04 2.69
C GLY A 69 -6.77 13.94 1.36
N GLY A 70 -6.77 12.78 0.75
CA GLY A 70 -7.55 12.52 -0.44
C GLY A 70 -9.00 12.20 -0.09
N PHE A 71 -9.25 10.98 0.36
CA PHE A 71 -10.61 10.51 0.68
C PHE A 71 -11.24 11.22 1.88
N THR A 72 -10.45 11.75 2.80
CA THR A 72 -10.92 12.39 4.03
C THR A 72 -10.88 13.91 3.98
N SER A 73 -10.47 14.52 2.86
CA SER A 73 -10.44 15.98 2.70
C SER A 73 -11.77 16.64 3.08
N ASN A 74 -11.69 17.87 3.60
CA ASN A 74 -12.87 18.70 3.82
C ASN A 74 -13.50 19.19 2.49
N SER A 75 -12.71 19.29 1.42
CA SER A 75 -13.16 19.67 0.08
C SER A 75 -13.83 18.48 -0.64
N ASP A 76 -14.99 18.69 -1.24
CA ASP A 76 -15.65 17.70 -2.07
C ASP A 76 -14.84 17.43 -3.35
N GLU A 77 -14.28 18.47 -3.95
CA GLU A 77 -13.47 18.40 -5.16
C GLU A 77 -12.23 17.50 -4.95
N ASP A 78 -11.53 17.68 -3.84
CA ASP A 78 -10.36 16.86 -3.51
C ASP A 78 -10.74 15.38 -3.33
N ARG A 79 -11.89 15.11 -2.69
CA ARG A 79 -12.37 13.72 -2.53
C ARG A 79 -12.78 13.08 -3.86
N GLU A 80 -13.38 13.86 -4.74
CA GLU A 80 -13.71 13.40 -6.10
C GLU A 80 -12.45 13.10 -6.91
N PHE A 81 -11.43 13.96 -6.82
CA PHE A 81 -10.13 13.71 -7.43
C PHE A 81 -9.48 12.43 -6.89
N ALA A 82 -9.45 12.24 -5.57
CA ALA A 82 -8.86 11.05 -4.96
C ALA A 82 -9.58 9.76 -5.41
N LEU A 83 -10.90 9.82 -5.48
CA LEU A 83 -11.71 8.69 -5.92
C LEU A 83 -11.51 8.40 -7.42
N TRP A 84 -11.47 9.44 -8.26
CA TRP A 84 -11.13 9.32 -9.69
C TRP A 84 -9.76 8.64 -9.87
N ARG A 85 -8.74 9.08 -9.11
CA ARG A 85 -7.40 8.49 -9.18
C ARG A 85 -7.39 7.02 -8.73
N ALA A 86 -8.17 6.69 -7.69
CA ALA A 86 -8.32 5.30 -7.25
C ALA A 86 -8.98 4.42 -8.32
N TYR A 87 -9.98 4.92 -9.05
CA TYR A 87 -10.58 4.19 -10.17
C TYR A 87 -9.57 3.95 -11.30
N ARG A 88 -8.74 4.94 -11.63
CA ARG A 88 -7.64 4.74 -12.58
C ARG A 88 -6.65 3.68 -12.13
N SER A 89 -6.33 3.66 -10.84
CA SER A 89 -5.45 2.62 -10.27
C SER A 89 -6.07 1.22 -10.39
N ILE A 90 -7.38 1.09 -10.24
CA ILE A 90 -8.12 -0.16 -10.47
C ILE A 90 -8.05 -0.57 -11.94
N ASP A 91 -8.24 0.34 -12.88
CA ASP A 91 -8.14 0.06 -14.33
C ASP A 91 -6.72 -0.40 -14.71
N ILE A 92 -5.69 0.23 -14.14
CA ILE A 92 -4.30 -0.16 -14.31
C ILE A 92 -4.05 -1.55 -13.73
N ALA A 93 -4.53 -1.83 -12.51
CA ALA A 93 -4.41 -3.14 -11.87
C ALA A 93 -5.02 -4.24 -12.73
N ASN A 94 -6.24 -4.04 -13.20
CA ASN A 94 -6.92 -4.97 -14.12
C ASN A 94 -6.13 -5.20 -15.42
N ALA A 95 -5.59 -4.13 -16.01
CA ALA A 95 -4.79 -4.22 -17.24
C ALA A 95 -3.45 -4.94 -17.02
N LEU A 96 -2.86 -4.81 -15.83
CA LEU A 96 -1.66 -5.54 -15.41
C LEU A 96 -1.95 -7.00 -15.03
N GLY A 97 -3.22 -7.36 -14.86
CA GLY A 97 -3.65 -8.70 -14.46
C GLY A 97 -3.50 -8.99 -12.98
N CYS A 98 -3.47 -7.97 -12.12
CA CYS A 98 -3.56 -8.12 -10.68
C CYS A 98 -4.96 -7.70 -10.16
N ASP A 99 -5.40 -8.33 -9.08
CA ASP A 99 -6.72 -8.15 -8.49
C ASP A 99 -6.71 -7.27 -7.23
N LYS A 100 -5.60 -6.55 -6.98
CA LYS A 100 -5.38 -5.80 -5.74
C LYS A 100 -4.97 -4.36 -6.01
N ILE A 101 -5.53 -3.46 -5.19
CA ILE A 101 -4.97 -2.13 -4.98
C ILE A 101 -4.56 -1.97 -3.51
N VAL A 102 -3.58 -1.12 -3.26
CA VAL A 102 -3.15 -0.76 -1.90
C VAL A 102 -3.49 0.70 -1.63
N LEU A 103 -4.13 0.96 -0.52
CA LEU A 103 -4.35 2.30 -0.01
C LEU A 103 -3.31 2.59 1.09
N TRP A 104 -2.22 3.25 0.73
CA TRP A 104 -1.34 3.88 1.69
C TRP A 104 -1.91 5.24 2.07
N LEU A 105 -2.43 5.31 3.29
CA LEU A 105 -3.26 6.42 3.78
C LEU A 105 -2.41 7.56 4.39
N ALA A 106 -1.32 7.95 3.72
CA ALA A 106 -0.29 8.85 4.23
C ALA A 106 -0.81 10.22 4.71
N ARG A 107 -1.81 10.78 4.01
CA ARG A 107 -2.39 12.08 4.35
C ARG A 107 -3.82 11.97 4.90
N GLU A 108 -4.33 10.76 5.05
CA GLU A 108 -5.66 10.52 5.59
C GLU A 108 -5.65 10.65 7.13
N GLY A 109 -5.90 11.83 7.60
CA GLY A 109 -5.83 12.14 9.01
C GLY A 109 -5.83 13.63 9.29
N THR A 110 -5.24 14.06 10.39
CA THR A 110 -5.25 15.46 10.81
C THR A 110 -3.96 15.88 11.49
N ILE A 111 -3.64 17.16 11.37
CA ILE A 111 -2.66 17.88 12.19
C ILE A 111 -3.42 18.65 13.29
N CYS A 112 -4.64 19.12 13.00
CA CYS A 112 -5.44 19.95 13.86
C CYS A 112 -6.88 19.43 13.95
N PHE A 113 -7.29 18.95 15.12
CA PHE A 113 -8.62 18.39 15.32
C PHE A 113 -9.76 19.39 15.11
N GLU A 114 -9.50 20.66 15.37
CA GLU A 114 -10.49 21.72 15.19
C GLU A 114 -10.86 21.94 13.72
N SER A 115 -10.00 21.53 12.81
CA SER A 115 -10.21 21.67 11.37
C SER A 115 -10.86 20.48 10.72
N LYS A 116 -10.87 19.30 11.37
CA LYS A 116 -11.29 18.04 10.73
C LYS A 116 -11.92 17.07 11.74
N SER A 117 -13.17 16.71 11.52
CA SER A 117 -13.89 15.76 12.36
C SER A 117 -13.36 14.33 12.17
N PRO A 118 -12.86 13.63 13.21
CA PRO A 118 -12.43 12.26 13.11
C PRO A 118 -13.57 11.30 12.74
N VAL A 119 -14.79 11.59 13.21
CA VAL A 119 -15.97 10.77 12.89
C VAL A 119 -16.30 10.85 11.40
N GLU A 120 -16.33 12.06 10.85
CA GLU A 120 -16.64 12.25 9.43
C GLU A 120 -15.49 11.76 8.55
N SER A 121 -14.24 11.91 8.96
CA SER A 121 -13.08 11.37 8.24
C SER A 121 -13.17 9.84 8.11
N THR A 122 -13.50 9.15 9.20
CA THR A 122 -13.67 7.68 9.17
C THR A 122 -14.82 7.27 8.25
N LYS A 123 -15.97 7.95 8.32
CA LYS A 123 -17.12 7.68 7.42
C LYS A 123 -16.79 7.93 5.96
N LYS A 124 -16.10 9.03 5.65
CA LYS A 124 -15.66 9.36 4.27
C LYS A 124 -14.71 8.29 3.72
N LEU A 125 -13.77 7.79 4.53
CA LEU A 125 -12.87 6.72 4.11
C LEU A 125 -13.63 5.43 3.80
N ILE A 126 -14.58 5.03 4.67
CA ILE A 126 -15.42 3.84 4.44
C ILE A 126 -16.27 4.01 3.18
N ASP A 127 -16.87 5.18 2.97
CA ASP A 127 -17.65 5.50 1.76
C ASP A 127 -16.80 5.41 0.49
N ALA A 128 -15.56 5.93 0.52
CA ALA A 128 -14.64 5.83 -0.61
C ALA A 128 -14.27 4.36 -0.92
N ILE A 129 -14.01 3.54 0.11
CA ILE A 129 -13.75 2.11 -0.05
C ILE A 129 -14.98 1.43 -0.69
N ASN A 130 -16.19 1.70 -0.20
CA ASN A 130 -17.42 1.13 -0.75
C ASN A 130 -17.64 1.54 -2.22
N LYS A 131 -17.34 2.78 -2.59
CA LYS A 131 -17.40 3.24 -3.99
C LYS A 131 -16.39 2.51 -4.88
N MET A 132 -15.17 2.26 -4.40
CA MET A 132 -14.18 1.45 -5.13
C MET A 132 -14.64 -0.01 -5.29
N LEU A 133 -15.21 -0.62 -4.25
CA LEU A 133 -15.79 -1.96 -4.29
C LEU A 133 -16.98 -2.07 -5.26
N ALA A 134 -17.76 -1.00 -5.41
CA ALA A 134 -18.87 -0.91 -6.35
C ALA A 134 -18.38 -0.69 -7.79
N TYR A 135 -17.28 0.05 -7.99
CA TYR A 135 -16.68 0.34 -9.29
C TYR A 135 -16.19 -0.93 -9.99
N ASP A 136 -15.48 -1.79 -9.26
CA ASP A 136 -15.05 -3.09 -9.77
C ASP A 136 -15.40 -4.21 -8.77
N LYS A 137 -16.06 -5.27 -9.27
CA LYS A 137 -16.56 -6.35 -8.43
C LYS A 137 -15.52 -7.40 -8.08
N ASN A 138 -14.36 -7.38 -8.71
CA ASN A 138 -13.29 -8.35 -8.52
C ASN A 138 -12.12 -7.78 -7.72
N ILE A 139 -11.96 -6.47 -7.72
CA ILE A 139 -10.83 -5.82 -7.03
C ILE A 139 -10.89 -6.05 -5.53
N LYS A 140 -9.74 -6.31 -4.94
CA LYS A 140 -9.50 -6.37 -3.50
C LYS A 140 -8.73 -5.13 -3.07
N ILE A 141 -9.04 -4.62 -1.90
CA ILE A 141 -8.43 -3.42 -1.32
C ILE A 141 -7.61 -3.83 -0.12
N MET A 142 -6.32 -3.60 -0.16
CA MET A 142 -5.44 -3.71 1.00
C MET A 142 -5.23 -2.33 1.61
N ILE A 143 -5.39 -2.21 2.92
CA ILE A 143 -5.08 -0.98 3.65
C ILE A 143 -3.71 -1.15 4.28
N GLU A 144 -2.77 -0.34 3.83
CA GLU A 144 -1.47 -0.17 4.44
C GLU A 144 -1.57 0.87 5.54
N THR A 145 -1.35 0.44 6.78
CA THR A 145 -1.56 1.28 7.96
C THR A 145 -0.29 2.02 8.33
N LYS A 146 -0.45 3.31 8.70
CA LYS A 146 0.64 4.14 9.22
C LYS A 146 0.12 5.09 10.30
N PRO A 147 0.78 5.21 11.46
CA PRO A 147 0.24 6.01 12.57
C PRO A 147 0.38 7.52 12.39
N ASN A 148 1.44 7.95 11.73
CA ASN A 148 1.81 9.35 11.54
C ASN A 148 2.73 9.53 10.32
N GLU A 149 3.08 10.79 10.01
CA GLU A 149 3.96 11.20 8.89
C GLU A 149 3.39 10.87 7.50
N PRO A 150 3.15 11.91 6.67
CA PRO A 150 3.44 13.35 6.90
C PRO A 150 2.44 14.09 7.77
N ILE A 151 1.38 13.46 8.24
CA ILE A 151 0.41 14.01 9.19
C ILE A 151 0.76 13.60 10.63
N ASP A 152 0.19 14.27 11.60
CA ASP A 152 0.46 13.96 13.01
C ASP A 152 -0.33 12.72 13.49
N ARG A 153 -1.55 12.53 12.96
CA ARG A 153 -2.45 11.45 13.38
C ARG A 153 -3.24 10.90 12.21
N SER A 154 -2.97 9.64 11.88
CA SER A 154 -3.70 8.91 10.85
C SER A 154 -5.10 8.50 11.31
N VAL A 155 -6.03 8.42 10.36
CA VAL A 155 -7.37 7.84 10.58
C VAL A 155 -7.30 6.30 10.67
N CYS A 156 -6.25 5.69 10.12
CA CYS A 156 -6.04 4.24 10.14
C CYS A 156 -4.61 3.87 10.60
N PRO A 157 -4.29 4.07 11.90
CA PRO A 157 -2.92 3.97 12.40
C PRO A 157 -2.40 2.53 12.60
N THR A 158 -3.26 1.52 12.69
CA THR A 158 -2.88 0.13 13.00
C THR A 158 -3.72 -0.88 12.22
N LEU A 159 -3.28 -2.13 12.12
CA LEU A 159 -4.07 -3.21 11.50
C LEU A 159 -5.43 -3.41 12.16
N GLY A 160 -5.55 -3.20 13.46
CA GLY A 160 -6.84 -3.25 14.14
C GLY A 160 -7.86 -2.25 13.56
N HIS A 161 -7.43 -1.04 13.21
CA HIS A 161 -8.27 -0.05 12.51
C HIS A 161 -8.65 -0.51 11.10
N ALA A 162 -7.68 -1.04 10.34
CA ALA A 162 -7.95 -1.59 9.01
C ALA A 162 -8.96 -2.75 9.06
N MET A 163 -8.86 -3.64 10.05
CA MET A 163 -9.83 -4.73 10.26
C MET A 163 -11.22 -4.20 10.61
N ALA A 164 -11.33 -3.17 11.44
CA ALA A 164 -12.59 -2.52 11.77
C ALA A 164 -13.23 -1.86 10.53
N ILE A 165 -12.44 -1.16 9.71
CA ILE A 165 -12.88 -0.59 8.44
C ILE A 165 -13.34 -1.71 7.49
N SER A 166 -12.56 -2.79 7.37
CA SER A 166 -12.95 -3.96 6.58
C SER A 166 -14.31 -4.52 7.03
N ALA A 167 -14.50 -4.71 8.33
CA ALA A 167 -15.74 -5.27 8.88
C ALA A 167 -16.97 -4.37 8.67
N THR A 168 -16.77 -3.07 8.44
CA THR A 168 -17.85 -2.09 8.23
C THR A 168 -18.04 -1.73 6.75
N SER A 169 -17.20 -2.25 5.85
CA SER A 169 -17.36 -2.07 4.40
C SER A 169 -18.52 -2.90 3.84
N ASP A 170 -19.02 -2.54 2.66
CA ASP A 170 -20.13 -3.23 1.98
C ASP A 170 -19.78 -4.68 1.59
N ASP A 171 -18.49 -4.97 1.39
CA ASP A 171 -17.98 -6.32 1.15
C ASP A 171 -16.70 -6.58 1.94
N PRO A 172 -16.82 -7.00 3.21
CA PRO A 172 -15.67 -7.30 4.05
C PRO A 172 -14.72 -8.36 3.48
N SER A 173 -15.21 -9.24 2.60
CA SER A 173 -14.37 -10.30 2.00
C SER A 173 -13.32 -9.76 1.03
N ARG A 174 -13.52 -8.53 0.53
CA ARG A 174 -12.63 -7.87 -0.43
C ARG A 174 -11.82 -6.71 0.16
N VAL A 175 -11.83 -6.55 1.50
CA VAL A 175 -10.99 -5.57 2.20
C VAL A 175 -10.12 -6.28 3.23
N GLY A 176 -8.82 -6.07 3.16
CA GLY A 176 -7.82 -6.66 4.05
C GLY A 176 -6.72 -5.68 4.42
N GLY A 177 -5.70 -6.15 5.12
CA GLY A 177 -4.58 -5.33 5.56
C GLY A 177 -3.26 -5.73 4.91
N LEU A 178 -2.40 -4.74 4.74
CA LEU A 178 -0.99 -4.88 4.49
C LEU A 178 -0.26 -4.35 5.73
N LEU A 179 0.58 -5.19 6.31
CA LEU A 179 1.46 -4.77 7.39
C LEU A 179 2.78 -4.29 6.82
N GLU A 180 3.22 -3.12 7.25
CA GLU A 180 4.62 -2.73 7.14
C GLU A 180 5.29 -2.74 8.51
N SER A 181 6.46 -3.40 8.60
CA SER A 181 7.17 -3.59 9.87
C SER A 181 7.51 -2.27 10.55
N ALA A 182 8.04 -1.30 9.81
CA ALA A 182 8.40 0.02 10.35
C ALA A 182 7.15 0.78 10.82
N HIS A 183 6.04 0.70 10.10
CA HIS A 183 4.80 1.37 10.49
C HIS A 183 4.21 0.80 11.80
N ALA A 184 4.29 -0.52 12.02
CA ALA A 184 3.89 -1.10 13.30
C ALA A 184 4.78 -0.61 14.44
N MET A 185 6.11 -0.54 14.23
CA MET A 185 7.05 0.00 15.22
C MET A 185 6.82 1.49 15.49
N LEU A 186 6.50 2.29 14.46
CA LEU A 186 6.11 3.70 14.62
C LEU A 186 4.86 3.85 15.50
N ALA A 187 3.93 2.90 15.43
CA ALA A 187 2.74 2.85 16.28
C ALA A 187 3.06 2.37 17.72
N GLY A 188 4.30 2.02 18.02
CA GLY A 188 4.72 1.45 19.31
C GLY A 188 4.28 0.00 19.50
N LEU A 189 4.01 -0.72 18.41
CA LEU A 189 3.53 -2.11 18.41
C LEU A 189 4.65 -3.07 18.02
N ASP A 190 4.50 -4.33 18.40
CA ASP A 190 5.36 -5.42 17.95
C ASP A 190 4.84 -5.95 16.60
N PRO A 191 5.64 -5.90 15.51
CA PRO A 191 5.17 -6.34 14.19
C PRO A 191 4.77 -7.81 14.13
N ALA A 192 5.42 -8.70 14.90
CA ALA A 192 5.05 -10.12 14.92
C ALA A 192 3.68 -10.36 15.57
N ASN A 193 3.34 -9.58 16.60
CA ASN A 193 1.99 -9.62 17.20
C ASN A 193 0.93 -9.09 16.24
N GLU A 194 1.20 -8.01 15.53
CA GLU A 194 0.28 -7.46 14.51
C GLU A 194 0.06 -8.44 13.35
N ILE A 195 1.14 -9.10 12.88
CA ILE A 195 1.06 -10.20 11.89
C ILE A 195 0.15 -11.31 12.42
N GLY A 196 0.41 -11.79 13.65
CA GLY A 196 -0.36 -12.85 14.26
C GLY A 196 -1.85 -12.50 14.42
N PHE A 197 -2.13 -11.26 14.82
CA PHE A 197 -3.49 -10.76 14.93
C PHE A 197 -4.22 -10.79 13.57
N ALA A 198 -3.61 -10.22 12.52
CA ALA A 198 -4.24 -10.13 11.21
C ALA A 198 -4.37 -11.50 10.53
N LEU A 199 -3.42 -12.43 10.74
CA LEU A 199 -3.52 -13.83 10.32
C LEU A 199 -4.70 -14.54 11.00
N ALA A 200 -4.87 -14.38 12.32
CA ALA A 200 -5.97 -14.95 13.05
C ALA A 200 -7.36 -14.46 12.57
N MET A 201 -7.40 -13.22 12.07
CA MET A 201 -8.60 -12.63 11.45
C MET A 201 -8.80 -13.03 9.97
N GLY A 202 -7.84 -13.74 9.36
CA GLY A 202 -7.85 -14.06 7.92
C GLY A 202 -7.75 -12.84 7.00
N LYS A 203 -7.11 -11.78 7.47
CA LYS A 203 -7.09 -10.46 6.81
C LYS A 203 -5.69 -9.91 6.50
N LEU A 204 -4.63 -10.65 6.77
CA LEU A 204 -3.29 -10.29 6.34
C LEU A 204 -3.08 -10.76 4.90
N TRP A 205 -3.01 -9.84 3.95
CA TRP A 205 -2.89 -10.15 2.52
C TRP A 205 -1.58 -9.70 1.88
N GLY A 206 -0.81 -8.90 2.59
CA GLY A 206 0.51 -8.45 2.20
C GLY A 206 1.35 -8.08 3.40
N VAL A 207 2.66 -8.16 3.25
CA VAL A 207 3.63 -7.72 4.27
C VAL A 207 4.76 -6.98 3.58
N HIS A 208 5.12 -5.82 4.09
CA HIS A 208 6.35 -5.10 3.77
C HIS A 208 7.35 -5.28 4.91
N LEU A 209 8.48 -5.90 4.60
CA LEU A 209 9.55 -6.11 5.56
C LEU A 209 10.58 -4.99 5.45
N ASN A 210 10.78 -4.31 6.54
CA ASN A 210 11.84 -3.32 6.77
C ASN A 210 12.14 -3.26 8.27
N ASP A 211 12.93 -2.30 8.72
CA ASP A 211 13.32 -2.14 10.12
C ASP A 211 13.35 -0.66 10.54
N GLN A 212 13.28 -0.44 11.84
CA GLN A 212 13.18 0.89 12.43
C GLN A 212 13.66 0.89 13.88
N ASN A 213 14.25 2.00 14.31
CA ASN A 213 14.66 2.18 15.71
C ASN A 213 14.09 3.43 16.40
N GLY A 214 13.25 4.20 15.71
CA GLY A 214 12.63 5.41 16.25
C GLY A 214 11.12 5.38 16.09
N MET A 215 10.42 6.27 16.82
CA MET A 215 8.96 6.35 16.79
C MET A 215 8.44 7.68 16.23
N LYS A 216 9.26 8.43 15.49
CA LYS A 216 8.89 9.75 14.96
C LYS A 216 8.86 9.79 13.44
N PHE A 217 9.87 9.26 12.80
CA PHE A 217 10.03 9.27 11.36
C PHE A 217 10.12 7.84 10.84
N ASP A 218 9.56 7.63 9.69
CA ASP A 218 9.67 6.41 8.93
C ASP A 218 11.07 6.27 8.34
N GLN A 219 11.77 5.23 8.76
CA GLN A 219 13.17 5.04 8.42
C GLN A 219 13.38 4.05 7.28
N ASP A 220 12.49 3.10 7.10
CA ASP A 220 12.53 2.05 6.06
C ASP A 220 13.92 1.44 5.89
N LYS A 221 14.53 1.04 7.01
CA LYS A 221 15.84 0.41 7.01
C LYS A 221 15.74 -1.02 6.49
N SER A 222 16.86 -1.57 6.07
CA SER A 222 16.93 -2.98 5.67
C SER A 222 16.43 -3.90 6.78
N PHE A 223 15.66 -4.92 6.43
CA PHE A 223 15.06 -5.84 7.40
C PHE A 223 16.10 -6.53 8.28
N GLY A 224 15.90 -6.49 9.59
CA GLY A 224 16.75 -7.10 10.59
C GLY A 224 18.02 -6.33 10.97
N VAL A 225 18.25 -5.13 10.39
CA VAL A 225 19.47 -4.35 10.65
C VAL A 225 19.49 -3.72 12.05
N GLU A 226 18.34 -3.36 12.59
CA GLU A 226 18.22 -2.77 13.92
C GLU A 226 17.89 -3.82 14.99
N ASN A 227 16.99 -4.76 14.69
CA ASN A 227 16.55 -5.77 15.65
C ASN A 227 16.34 -7.13 14.99
N LEU A 228 17.41 -7.91 14.91
CA LEU A 228 17.38 -9.25 14.32
C LEU A 228 16.39 -10.19 15.02
N ARG A 229 16.16 -10.03 16.34
CA ARG A 229 15.19 -10.86 17.07
C ARG A 229 13.75 -10.55 16.66
N THR A 230 13.40 -9.28 16.49
CA THR A 230 12.09 -8.87 15.99
C THR A 230 11.88 -9.36 14.56
N ALA A 231 12.90 -9.25 13.71
CA ALA A 231 12.86 -9.79 12.35
C ALA A 231 12.64 -11.31 12.35
N PHE A 232 13.40 -12.06 13.18
CA PHE A 232 13.21 -13.50 13.34
C PHE A 232 11.78 -13.86 13.78
N ASN A 233 11.22 -13.13 14.76
CA ASN A 233 9.86 -13.39 15.25
C ASN A 233 8.80 -13.16 14.15
N GLN A 234 8.94 -12.13 13.34
CA GLN A 234 8.04 -11.89 12.20
C GLN A 234 8.07 -13.06 11.21
N MET A 235 9.28 -13.45 10.77
CA MET A 235 9.44 -14.58 9.86
C MET A 235 8.90 -15.88 10.45
N LYS A 236 9.12 -16.13 11.74
CA LYS A 236 8.61 -17.30 12.43
C LYS A 236 7.08 -17.36 12.37
N VAL A 237 6.39 -16.27 12.72
CA VAL A 237 4.93 -16.22 12.70
C VAL A 237 4.39 -16.42 11.28
N LEU A 238 4.98 -15.79 10.26
CA LEU A 238 4.58 -15.95 8.87
C LEU A 238 4.74 -17.41 8.41
N MET A 239 5.91 -18.01 8.66
CA MET A 239 6.21 -19.39 8.24
C MET A 239 5.36 -20.44 8.95
N GLU A 240 5.20 -20.33 10.28
CA GLU A 240 4.41 -21.28 11.06
C GLU A 240 2.91 -21.25 10.72
N ASN A 241 2.43 -20.15 10.14
CA ASN A 241 1.04 -19.99 9.73
C ASN A 241 0.82 -20.07 8.21
N GLY A 242 1.84 -20.46 7.45
CA GLY A 242 1.72 -20.75 6.02
C GLY A 242 1.43 -19.52 5.17
N PHE A 243 1.88 -18.32 5.58
CA PHE A 243 1.76 -17.11 4.76
C PHE A 243 2.49 -17.31 3.42
N GLY A 244 1.85 -16.92 2.32
CA GLY A 244 2.34 -17.16 0.96
C GLY A 244 1.69 -18.37 0.27
N ASN A 245 1.08 -19.29 1.02
CA ASN A 245 0.47 -20.50 0.45
C ASN A 245 -0.79 -20.21 -0.40
N ASN A 246 -1.43 -19.06 -0.22
CA ASN A 246 -2.63 -18.66 -0.95
C ASN A 246 -2.33 -17.55 -1.99
N GLY A 247 -1.06 -17.30 -2.30
CA GLY A 247 -0.63 -16.30 -3.26
C GLY A 247 -0.40 -14.91 -2.65
N GLU A 248 -0.25 -14.84 -1.33
CA GLU A 248 0.22 -13.63 -0.66
C GLU A 248 1.72 -13.42 -0.96
N TYR A 249 2.15 -12.16 -1.00
CA TYR A 249 3.55 -11.79 -1.21
C TYR A 249 4.16 -11.14 0.02
N ILE A 250 5.47 -11.25 0.13
CA ILE A 250 6.31 -10.48 1.04
C ILE A 250 7.07 -9.47 0.18
N GLY A 251 6.79 -8.19 0.40
CA GLY A 251 7.48 -7.08 -0.22
C GLY A 251 8.60 -6.54 0.67
N LEU A 252 9.47 -5.78 0.06
CA LEU A 252 10.53 -5.00 0.73
C LEU A 252 10.25 -3.53 0.46
N ASP A 253 9.92 -2.77 1.50
CA ASP A 253 9.84 -1.31 1.43
C ASP A 253 11.04 -0.72 2.17
N VAL A 254 12.14 -0.54 1.44
CA VAL A 254 13.42 -0.13 1.99
C VAL A 254 13.94 1.10 1.28
N LYS A 255 14.29 2.14 2.05
CA LYS A 255 14.94 3.33 1.53
C LYS A 255 16.43 3.10 1.32
N VAL A 256 16.90 3.42 0.13
CA VAL A 256 18.33 3.48 -0.17
C VAL A 256 18.89 4.87 0.11
N MET A 257 20.16 4.95 0.47
CA MET A 257 20.83 6.23 0.70
C MET A 257 20.92 7.02 -0.59
N ARG A 258 20.59 8.31 -0.55
CA ARG A 258 20.69 9.21 -1.72
C ARG A 258 22.07 9.31 -2.33
N THR A 259 23.10 8.93 -1.58
CA THR A 259 24.50 8.91 -2.00
C THR A 259 24.94 7.57 -2.55
N GLU A 260 24.11 6.54 -2.48
CA GLU A 260 24.42 5.23 -3.06
C GLU A 260 24.32 5.25 -4.57
N LYS A 261 25.21 4.49 -5.20
CA LYS A 261 25.04 4.19 -6.62
C LYS A 261 23.93 3.17 -6.80
N GLN A 262 23.19 3.26 -7.91
CA GLN A 262 22.09 2.34 -8.22
C GLN A 262 22.51 0.85 -8.09
N SER A 263 23.72 0.50 -8.50
CA SER A 263 24.26 -0.86 -8.34
C SER A 263 24.47 -1.30 -6.89
N GLY A 264 24.55 -0.36 -5.95
CA GLY A 264 24.66 -0.63 -4.50
C GLY A 264 23.29 -0.84 -3.84
N SER A 265 22.27 -0.18 -4.36
CA SER A 265 20.92 -0.23 -3.81
C SER A 265 20.21 -1.59 -3.98
N TYR A 266 20.76 -2.46 -4.81
CA TYR A 266 20.24 -3.82 -5.07
C TYR A 266 21.00 -4.92 -4.30
N LYS A 267 21.91 -4.55 -3.40
CA LYS A 267 22.67 -5.49 -2.56
C LYS A 267 22.13 -5.57 -1.15
#